data_ee076ae315915debe2ceb5f87fad8594
#
_entry.id   ee076ae315915debe2ceb5f87fad8594
#
_cell.length_a   1.000
_cell.length_b   1.000
_cell.length_c   1.000
_cell.angle_alpha   90.00
_cell.angle_beta   90.00
_cell.angle_gamma   90.00
#
_symmetry.space_group_name_H-M   'P 1'
#
loop_
_entity.id
_entity.type
_entity.pdbx_description
1 polymer ?
#
loop_
_entity_poly.entity_id
_entity_poly.type
_entity_poly.pdbx_seq_one_letter_code
_entity_poly.pdbx_strand_id
1 'polypeptide(L)'
;MPKMIAVIMETVVFVCALWLLSFVAIFIHELGHALGYMLSTGSRHWHIRVGSGKRLLKTKRLTVKLFVFDGEFIVAGNTVDSKAKLISTLSGGPILSFISVAVLLLLRLGGMALKSDIILSSAIEYFINYALISNIFIFLTSVLPFRYFLGEIKGEESDGLQLINAIKSKRT
;
A
#
# COMPACT_ATOMS: atom_id res chain seq x y z
N MET A 1 23.32 19.71 26.22
CA MET A 1 22.22 20.22 25.36
C MET A 1 22.41 19.90 23.87
N PRO A 2 23.53 20.19 23.16
CA PRO A 2 23.59 19.95 21.71
C PRO A 2 23.43 18.47 21.30
N LYS A 3 24.00 17.51 22.05
CA LYS A 3 23.87 16.07 21.76
C LYS A 3 22.41 15.59 21.87
N MET A 4 21.65 16.07 22.85
CA MET A 4 20.24 15.69 23.03
C MET A 4 19.37 16.20 21.88
N ILE A 5 19.60 17.43 21.40
CA ILE A 5 18.89 18.00 20.26
C ILE A 5 19.20 17.17 18.98
N ALA A 6 20.47 16.81 18.77
CA ALA A 6 20.84 15.97 17.63
C ALA A 6 20.10 14.62 17.64
N VAL A 7 20.07 13.91 18.76
CA VAL A 7 19.35 12.63 18.91
C VAL A 7 17.85 12.79 18.63
N ILE A 8 17.22 13.86 19.15
CA ILE A 8 15.81 14.14 18.89
C ILE A 8 15.57 14.35 17.39
N MET A 9 16.40 15.16 16.73
CA MET A 9 16.27 15.42 15.30
C MET A 9 16.45 14.15 14.46
N GLU A 10 17.46 13.33 14.76
CA GLU A 10 17.68 12.04 14.09
C GLU A 10 16.47 11.12 14.25
N THR A 11 15.91 11.04 15.47
CA THR A 11 14.72 10.22 15.75
C THR A 11 13.51 10.72 14.94
N VAL A 12 13.28 12.03 14.89
CA VAL A 12 12.17 12.61 14.11
C VAL A 12 12.32 12.31 12.63
N VAL A 13 13.50 12.52 12.07
CA VAL A 13 13.79 12.21 10.66
C VAL A 13 13.56 10.73 10.36
N PHE A 14 14.03 9.86 11.24
CA PHE A 14 13.84 8.43 11.11
C PHE A 14 12.36 8.03 11.11
N VAL A 15 11.57 8.52 12.07
CA VAL A 15 10.12 8.25 12.15
C VAL A 15 9.39 8.79 10.91
N CYS A 16 9.74 9.98 10.45
CA CYS A 16 9.18 10.55 9.21
C CYS A 16 9.50 9.68 7.98
N ALA A 17 10.71 9.14 7.90
CA ALA A 17 11.10 8.25 6.80
C ALA A 17 10.29 6.93 6.82
N LEU A 18 10.11 6.31 7.99
CA LEU A 18 9.27 5.11 8.13
C LEU A 18 7.81 5.39 7.77
N TRP A 19 7.27 6.54 8.23
CA TRP A 19 5.93 6.98 7.88
C TRP A 19 5.77 7.12 6.36
N LEU A 20 6.73 7.78 5.70
CA LEU A 20 6.72 7.98 4.26
C LEU A 20 6.80 6.64 3.49
N LEU A 21 7.66 5.72 3.91
CA LEU A 21 7.76 4.39 3.30
C LEU A 21 6.46 3.58 3.44
N SER A 22 5.82 3.64 4.61
CA SER A 22 4.51 3.01 4.84
C SER A 22 3.44 3.63 3.95
N PHE A 23 3.42 4.98 3.85
CA PHE A 23 2.51 5.69 2.94
C PHE A 23 2.70 5.23 1.49
N VAL A 24 3.94 5.20 1.00
CA VAL A 24 4.24 4.79 -0.37
C VAL A 24 3.81 3.35 -0.63
N ALA A 25 4.06 2.43 0.30
CA ALA A 25 3.69 1.04 0.16
C ALA A 25 2.17 0.84 0.03
N ILE A 26 1.37 1.46 0.93
CA ILE A 26 -0.08 1.41 0.87
C ILE A 26 -0.61 2.13 -0.37
N PHE A 27 -0.07 3.31 -0.69
CA PHE A 27 -0.48 4.07 -1.87
C PHE A 27 -0.27 3.28 -3.17
N ILE A 28 0.85 2.56 -3.31
CA ILE A 28 1.12 1.70 -4.47
C ILE A 28 0.09 0.57 -4.55
N HIS A 29 -0.26 -0.05 -3.43
CA HIS A 29 -1.30 -1.07 -3.37
C HIS A 29 -2.64 -0.53 -3.88
N GLU A 30 -3.12 0.60 -3.33
CA GLU A 30 -4.38 1.23 -3.74
C GLU A 30 -4.34 1.73 -5.20
N LEU A 31 -3.17 2.17 -5.67
CA LEU A 31 -2.96 2.52 -7.06
C LEU A 31 -3.12 1.31 -7.98
N GLY A 32 -2.78 0.12 -7.52
CA GLY A 32 -3.05 -1.14 -8.21
C GLY A 32 -4.54 -1.34 -8.47
N HIS A 33 -5.39 -1.13 -7.47
CA HIS A 33 -6.85 -1.17 -7.63
C HIS A 33 -7.33 -0.12 -8.64
N ALA A 34 -6.79 1.10 -8.57
CA ALA A 34 -7.11 2.16 -9.52
C ALA A 34 -6.73 1.79 -10.97
N LEU A 35 -5.58 1.15 -11.17
CA LEU A 35 -5.16 0.67 -12.49
C LEU A 35 -6.07 -0.44 -13.01
N GLY A 36 -6.37 -1.46 -12.20
CA GLY A 36 -7.30 -2.54 -12.54
C GLY A 36 -8.70 -2.00 -12.89
N TYR A 37 -9.18 -1.02 -12.13
CA TYR A 37 -10.43 -0.32 -12.40
C TYR A 37 -10.40 0.46 -13.72
N MET A 38 -9.38 1.27 -13.94
CA MET A 38 -9.26 2.07 -15.17
C MET A 38 -9.13 1.20 -16.43
N LEU A 39 -8.36 0.11 -16.34
CA LEU A 39 -8.16 -0.82 -17.46
C LEU A 39 -9.46 -1.56 -17.82
N SER A 40 -10.26 -1.94 -16.82
CA SER A 40 -11.48 -2.72 -17.05
C SER A 40 -12.71 -1.88 -17.36
N THR A 41 -12.77 -0.64 -16.88
CA THR A 41 -13.97 0.23 -17.03
C THR A 41 -13.78 1.40 -17.98
N GLY A 42 -12.53 1.79 -18.27
CA GLY A 42 -12.20 3.05 -18.97
C GLY A 42 -12.47 4.31 -18.13
N SER A 43 -13.04 4.18 -16.95
CA SER A 43 -13.42 5.31 -16.08
C SER A 43 -12.24 5.86 -15.31
N ARG A 44 -12.23 7.17 -15.10
CA ARG A 44 -11.22 7.87 -14.27
C ARG A 44 -11.82 8.48 -12.99
N HIS A 45 -13.04 8.09 -12.61
CA HIS A 45 -13.74 8.60 -11.43
C HIS A 45 -13.47 7.71 -10.22
N TRP A 46 -12.31 7.89 -9.61
CA TRP A 46 -11.87 7.17 -8.44
C TRP A 46 -11.17 8.09 -7.44
N HIS A 47 -11.08 7.63 -6.21
CA HIS A 47 -10.38 8.29 -5.11
C HIS A 47 -9.65 7.26 -4.27
N ILE A 48 -8.45 7.61 -3.79
CA ILE A 48 -7.67 6.80 -2.85
C ILE A 48 -7.62 7.52 -1.51
N ARG A 49 -7.90 6.79 -0.44
CA ARG A 49 -7.63 7.20 0.93
C ARG A 49 -6.47 6.38 1.47
N VAL A 50 -5.47 7.03 2.06
CA VAL A 50 -4.36 6.37 2.76
C VAL A 50 -4.35 6.83 4.21
N GLY A 51 -4.43 5.87 5.12
CA GLY A 51 -4.36 6.07 6.55
C GLY A 51 -5.69 6.40 7.22
N SER A 52 -5.63 6.53 8.54
CA SER A 52 -6.74 6.82 9.46
C SER A 52 -6.45 8.02 10.36
N GLY A 53 -7.44 8.50 11.10
CA GLY A 53 -7.33 9.64 12.02
C GLY A 53 -7.39 11.00 11.32
N LYS A 54 -6.60 11.98 11.82
CA LYS A 54 -6.61 13.36 11.32
C LYS A 54 -6.14 13.45 9.89
N ARG A 55 -6.92 14.16 9.06
CA ARG A 55 -6.59 14.41 7.65
C ARG A 55 -5.44 15.43 7.54
N LEU A 56 -4.39 15.03 6.84
CA LEU A 56 -3.22 15.88 6.53
C LEU A 56 -3.35 16.56 5.17
N LEU A 57 -3.81 15.80 4.15
CA LEU A 57 -3.96 16.29 2.78
C LEU A 57 -5.26 15.76 2.17
N LYS A 58 -5.92 16.60 1.36
CA LYS A 58 -7.03 16.19 0.49
C LYS A 58 -6.90 16.84 -0.87
N THR A 59 -6.87 16.02 -1.91
CA THR A 59 -6.94 16.43 -3.31
C THR A 59 -8.18 15.81 -3.98
N LYS A 60 -8.36 16.03 -5.27
CA LYS A 60 -9.46 15.42 -6.05
C LYS A 60 -9.40 13.88 -6.02
N ARG A 61 -8.20 13.28 -5.95
CA ARG A 61 -8.00 11.83 -6.08
C ARG A 61 -7.30 11.17 -4.89
N LEU A 62 -6.80 11.94 -3.94
CA LEU A 62 -6.03 11.41 -2.82
C LEU A 62 -6.42 12.12 -1.54
N THR A 63 -6.69 11.35 -0.50
CA THR A 63 -6.76 11.80 0.90
C THR A 63 -5.68 11.10 1.69
N VAL A 64 -4.84 11.86 2.40
CA VAL A 64 -3.82 11.34 3.31
C VAL A 64 -4.18 11.68 4.73
N LYS A 65 -4.13 10.70 5.61
CA LYS A 65 -4.38 10.83 7.04
C LYS A 65 -3.12 10.51 7.85
N LEU A 66 -3.14 10.85 9.13
CA LEU A 66 -1.96 10.84 10.00
C LEU A 66 -1.40 9.43 10.25
N PHE A 67 -2.26 8.46 10.53
CA PHE A 67 -1.86 7.10 10.87
C PHE A 67 -1.93 6.20 9.63
N VAL A 68 -0.79 5.85 9.08
CA VAL A 68 -0.66 5.15 7.78
C VAL A 68 -0.62 3.64 8.02
N PHE A 69 -1.76 3.06 8.41
CA PHE A 69 -1.90 1.61 8.67
C PHE A 69 -2.89 0.93 7.73
N ASP A 70 -3.72 1.68 7.03
CA ASP A 70 -4.75 1.19 6.12
C ASP A 70 -4.84 2.05 4.86
N GLY A 71 -5.47 1.51 3.82
CA GLY A 71 -5.80 2.19 2.59
C GLY A 71 -7.21 1.82 2.15
N GLU A 72 -7.77 2.61 1.25
CA GLU A 72 -9.07 2.34 0.66
C GLU A 72 -9.15 2.92 -0.76
N PHE A 73 -9.50 2.07 -1.70
CA PHE A 73 -9.84 2.48 -3.05
C PHE A 73 -11.35 2.70 -3.18
N ILE A 74 -11.75 3.91 -3.52
CA ILE A 74 -13.14 4.35 -3.57
C ILE A 74 -13.52 4.66 -5.01
N VAL A 75 -14.61 4.06 -5.47
CA VAL A 75 -15.19 4.29 -6.81
C VAL A 75 -16.43 5.17 -6.69
N ALA A 76 -16.55 6.16 -7.54
CA ALA A 76 -17.75 6.97 -7.65
C ALA A 76 -18.71 6.37 -8.69
N GLY A 77 -19.93 6.03 -8.26
CA GLY A 77 -20.99 5.52 -9.14
C GLY A 77 -20.96 4.00 -9.37
N ASN A 78 -21.81 3.53 -10.25
CA ASN A 78 -22.07 2.10 -10.50
C ASN A 78 -21.33 1.60 -11.76
N THR A 79 -20.03 1.89 -11.87
CA THR A 79 -19.22 1.57 -13.07
C THR A 79 -18.64 0.17 -13.06
N VAL A 80 -18.59 -0.48 -11.89
CA VAL A 80 -18.20 -1.89 -11.73
C VAL A 80 -19.46 -2.76 -11.81
N ASP A 81 -19.99 -2.91 -13.02
CA ASP A 81 -21.28 -3.53 -13.31
C ASP A 81 -21.18 -5.02 -13.68
N SER A 82 -19.96 -5.53 -13.89
CA SER A 82 -19.74 -6.93 -14.26
C SER A 82 -18.72 -7.59 -13.33
N LYS A 83 -18.80 -8.93 -13.26
CA LYS A 83 -17.87 -9.77 -12.51
C LYS A 83 -16.42 -9.59 -12.96
N ALA A 84 -16.19 -9.47 -14.27
CA ALA A 84 -14.85 -9.29 -14.84
C ALA A 84 -14.22 -7.96 -14.38
N LYS A 85 -15.00 -6.87 -14.39
CA LYS A 85 -14.54 -5.56 -13.92
C LYS A 85 -14.22 -5.57 -12.43
N LEU A 86 -15.05 -6.26 -11.63
CA LEU A 86 -14.83 -6.41 -10.20
C LEU A 86 -13.54 -7.19 -9.92
N ILE A 87 -13.34 -8.34 -10.57
CA ILE A 87 -12.12 -9.14 -10.44
C ILE A 87 -10.89 -8.35 -10.85
N SER A 88 -10.93 -7.63 -12.00
CA SER A 88 -9.83 -6.79 -12.45
C SER A 88 -9.47 -5.71 -11.43
N THR A 89 -10.48 -5.03 -10.88
CA THR A 89 -10.28 -4.00 -9.85
C THR A 89 -9.65 -4.58 -8.59
N LEU A 90 -10.23 -5.65 -8.05
CA LEU A 90 -9.76 -6.28 -6.80
C LEU A 90 -8.36 -6.91 -6.93
N SER A 91 -8.02 -7.47 -8.09
CA SER A 91 -6.71 -8.09 -8.32
C SER A 91 -5.58 -7.06 -8.44
N GLY A 92 -5.90 -5.83 -8.80
CA GLY A 92 -4.90 -4.79 -9.09
C GLY A 92 -3.99 -4.48 -7.91
N GLY A 93 -4.54 -4.32 -6.70
CA GLY A 93 -3.79 -4.06 -5.47
C GLY A 93 -2.78 -5.17 -5.15
N PRO A 94 -3.23 -6.43 -4.97
CA PRO A 94 -2.35 -7.57 -4.75
C PRO A 94 -1.25 -7.73 -5.82
N ILE A 95 -1.58 -7.54 -7.10
CA ILE A 95 -0.61 -7.65 -8.19
C ILE A 95 0.46 -6.57 -8.06
N LEU A 96 0.09 -5.32 -7.81
CA LEU A 96 1.07 -4.24 -7.71
C LEU A 96 1.92 -4.35 -6.44
N SER A 97 1.36 -4.84 -5.33
CA SER A 97 2.13 -5.19 -4.13
C SER A 97 3.12 -6.31 -4.38
N PHE A 98 2.74 -7.37 -5.10
CA PHE A 98 3.64 -8.44 -5.49
C PHE A 98 4.81 -7.93 -6.35
N ILE A 99 4.53 -7.09 -7.34
CA ILE A 99 5.56 -6.45 -8.17
C ILE A 99 6.51 -5.62 -7.30
N SER A 100 5.97 -4.85 -6.34
CA SER A 100 6.79 -4.05 -5.41
C SER A 100 7.71 -4.92 -4.55
N VAL A 101 7.21 -6.06 -4.04
CA VAL A 101 8.04 -7.04 -3.31
C VAL A 101 9.17 -7.58 -4.21
N ALA A 102 8.86 -7.97 -5.45
CA ALA A 102 9.85 -8.46 -6.39
C ALA A 102 10.94 -7.43 -6.70
N VAL A 103 10.55 -6.17 -6.96
CA VAL A 103 11.50 -5.06 -7.22
C VAL A 103 12.38 -4.81 -5.99
N LEU A 104 11.81 -4.71 -4.80
CA LEU A 104 12.57 -4.49 -3.57
C LEU A 104 13.52 -5.64 -3.25
N LEU A 105 13.11 -6.89 -3.54
CA LEU A 105 13.98 -8.06 -3.38
C LEU A 105 15.16 -8.01 -4.34
N LEU A 106 14.95 -7.64 -5.60
CA LEU A 106 16.02 -7.48 -6.59
C LEU A 106 16.98 -6.35 -6.20
N LEU A 107 16.47 -5.21 -5.71
CA LEU A 107 17.28 -4.11 -5.21
C LEU A 107 18.13 -4.54 -4.01
N ARG A 108 17.56 -5.32 -3.09
CA ARG A 108 18.30 -5.87 -1.95
C ARG A 108 19.43 -6.81 -2.40
N LEU A 109 19.14 -7.73 -3.31
CA LEU A 109 20.13 -8.68 -3.82
C LEU A 109 21.24 -7.96 -4.62
N GLY A 110 20.87 -6.99 -5.45
CA GLY A 110 21.82 -6.15 -6.20
C GLY A 110 22.67 -5.25 -5.30
N GLY A 111 22.07 -4.64 -4.26
CA GLY A 111 22.76 -3.80 -3.29
C GLY A 111 23.81 -4.53 -2.46
N MET A 112 23.63 -5.84 -2.22
CA MET A 112 24.64 -6.69 -1.57
C MET A 112 25.92 -6.85 -2.42
N ALA A 113 25.82 -6.66 -3.73
CA ALA A 113 26.94 -6.76 -4.66
C ALA A 113 27.72 -5.43 -4.83
N LEU A 114 27.15 -4.28 -4.41
CA LEU A 114 27.69 -2.92 -4.64
C LEU A 114 28.20 -2.25 -3.35
N LYS A 115 28.86 -2.99 -2.45
CA LYS A 115 29.36 -2.44 -1.17
C LYS A 115 30.51 -1.45 -1.40
N SER A 116 30.22 -0.12 -1.27
CA SER A 116 31.29 0.90 -1.30
C SER A 116 31.49 1.69 0.00
N ASP A 117 30.44 1.94 0.82
CA ASP A 117 30.55 2.69 2.08
C ASP A 117 29.69 2.07 3.20
N ILE A 118 30.34 1.74 4.33
CA ILE A 118 29.73 0.91 5.41
C ILE A 118 28.54 1.61 6.08
N ILE A 119 28.60 2.91 6.35
CA ILE A 119 27.56 3.62 7.12
C ILE A 119 26.32 3.90 6.25
N LEU A 120 26.55 4.43 5.04
CA LEU A 120 25.48 4.73 4.10
C LEU A 120 24.79 3.45 3.60
N SER A 121 25.57 2.37 3.38
CA SER A 121 25.04 1.06 3.02
C SER A 121 24.13 0.48 4.09
N SER A 122 24.45 0.62 5.37
CA SER A 122 23.65 0.10 6.48
C SER A 122 22.30 0.81 6.61
N ALA A 123 22.25 2.14 6.45
CA ALA A 123 21.01 2.91 6.50
C ALA A 123 20.09 2.57 5.31
N ILE A 124 20.64 2.52 4.11
CA ILE A 124 19.90 2.15 2.89
C ILE A 124 19.35 0.72 3.02
N GLU A 125 20.17 -0.22 3.48
CA GLU A 125 19.77 -1.61 3.69
C GLU A 125 18.62 -1.72 4.71
N TYR A 126 18.66 -0.94 5.79
CA TYR A 126 17.59 -0.88 6.76
C TYR A 126 16.26 -0.43 6.14
N PHE A 127 16.27 0.67 5.37
CA PHE A 127 15.06 1.20 4.73
C PHE A 127 14.54 0.27 3.63
N ILE A 128 15.41 -0.39 2.86
CA ILE A 128 15.00 -1.40 1.88
C ILE A 128 14.35 -2.60 2.58
N ASN A 129 14.93 -3.09 3.68
CA ASN A 129 14.36 -4.18 4.47
C ASN A 129 13.00 -3.81 5.07
N TYR A 130 12.87 -2.59 5.63
CA TYR A 130 11.60 -2.10 6.14
C TYR A 130 10.54 -2.02 5.03
N ALA A 131 10.87 -1.43 3.89
CA ALA A 131 9.97 -1.35 2.75
C ALA A 131 9.58 -2.74 2.23
N LEU A 132 10.53 -3.68 2.15
CA LEU A 132 10.27 -5.05 1.73
C LEU A 132 9.31 -5.77 2.69
N ILE A 133 9.57 -5.72 4.00
CA ILE A 133 8.71 -6.35 5.01
C ILE A 133 7.31 -5.72 4.98
N SER A 134 7.21 -4.39 4.89
CA SER A 134 5.93 -3.69 4.79
C SER A 134 5.12 -4.11 3.55
N ASN A 135 5.76 -4.21 2.38
CA ASN A 135 5.09 -4.65 1.16
C ASN A 135 4.69 -6.13 1.20
N ILE A 136 5.53 -7.01 1.80
CA ILE A 136 5.16 -8.42 2.04
C ILE A 136 3.93 -8.49 2.95
N PHE A 137 3.90 -7.70 4.02
CA PHE A 137 2.77 -7.68 4.96
C PHE A 137 1.49 -7.21 4.25
N ILE A 138 1.53 -6.11 3.48
CA ILE A 138 0.40 -5.62 2.70
C ILE A 138 -0.06 -6.68 1.69
N PHE A 139 0.86 -7.30 0.96
CA PHE A 139 0.53 -8.36 0.00
C PHE A 139 -0.17 -9.55 0.68
N LEU A 140 0.38 -10.06 1.78
CA LEU A 140 -0.21 -11.19 2.50
C LEU A 140 -1.58 -10.84 3.09
N THR A 141 -1.72 -9.67 3.71
CA THR A 141 -3.00 -9.24 4.30
C THR A 141 -4.05 -8.94 3.23
N SER A 142 -3.67 -8.58 2.01
CA SER A 142 -4.62 -8.41 0.92
C SER A 142 -5.05 -9.75 0.29
N VAL A 143 -4.14 -10.70 0.12
CA VAL A 143 -4.43 -11.98 -0.54
C VAL A 143 -5.14 -12.99 0.37
N LEU A 144 -4.79 -13.03 1.66
CA LEU A 144 -5.40 -13.96 2.59
C LEU A 144 -6.89 -13.63 2.81
N PRO A 145 -7.80 -14.61 2.78
CA PRO A 145 -9.24 -14.38 2.89
C PRO A 145 -9.68 -14.22 4.35
N PHE A 146 -9.74 -13.00 4.84
CA PHE A 146 -10.24 -12.67 6.18
C PHE A 146 -10.98 -11.34 6.21
N ARG A 147 -11.56 -10.98 7.36
CA ARG A 147 -12.12 -9.66 7.63
C ARG A 147 -11.20 -8.89 8.56
N TYR A 148 -10.97 -7.63 8.25
CA TYR A 148 -10.17 -6.75 9.09
C TYR A 148 -10.83 -6.55 10.45
N PHE A 149 -10.03 -6.59 11.51
CA PHE A 149 -10.51 -6.47 12.90
C PHE A 149 -10.08 -5.17 13.58
N LEU A 150 -9.25 -4.35 12.91
CA LEU A 150 -8.70 -3.08 13.44
C LEU A 150 -8.85 -1.95 12.40
N GLY A 151 -8.73 -0.71 12.91
CA GLY A 151 -8.70 0.50 12.08
C GLY A 151 -10.06 0.98 11.59
N GLU A 152 -10.05 1.91 10.63
CA GLU A 152 -11.27 2.43 9.99
C GLU A 152 -11.92 1.41 9.06
N ILE A 153 -11.16 0.39 8.63
CA ILE A 153 -11.63 -0.71 7.77
C ILE A 153 -12.12 -1.94 8.55
N LYS A 154 -12.35 -1.79 9.86
CA LYS A 154 -12.84 -2.89 10.71
C LYS A 154 -14.15 -3.47 10.18
N GLY A 155 -14.16 -4.79 9.95
CA GLY A 155 -15.30 -5.53 9.42
C GLY A 155 -15.32 -5.65 7.89
N GLU A 156 -14.51 -4.89 7.18
CA GLU A 156 -14.36 -5.01 5.73
C GLU A 156 -13.62 -6.32 5.36
N GLU A 157 -13.90 -6.81 4.17
CA GLU A 157 -13.27 -8.01 3.63
C GLU A 157 -11.94 -7.65 2.96
N SER A 158 -10.90 -8.49 3.16
CA SER A 158 -9.67 -8.39 2.38
C SER A 158 -9.95 -8.60 0.88
N ASP A 159 -9.06 -8.13 0.01
CA ASP A 159 -9.20 -8.32 -1.44
C ASP A 159 -9.33 -9.79 -1.82
N GLY A 160 -8.57 -10.67 -1.15
CA GLY A 160 -8.63 -12.11 -1.35
C GLY A 160 -10.01 -12.69 -1.02
N LEU A 161 -10.62 -12.26 0.07
CA LEU A 161 -11.98 -12.70 0.43
C LEU A 161 -13.02 -12.13 -0.56
N GLN A 162 -12.91 -10.86 -0.92
CA GLN A 162 -13.76 -10.23 -1.92
C GLN A 162 -13.64 -10.93 -3.29
N LEU A 163 -12.41 -11.29 -3.72
CA LEU A 163 -12.16 -12.04 -4.95
C LEU A 163 -12.83 -13.42 -4.92
N ILE A 164 -12.69 -14.16 -3.82
CA ILE A 164 -13.35 -15.47 -3.66
C ILE A 164 -14.87 -15.31 -3.75
N ASN A 165 -15.43 -14.30 -3.08
CA ASN A 165 -16.87 -14.03 -3.11
C ASN A 165 -17.33 -13.60 -4.51
N ALA A 166 -16.55 -12.76 -5.21
CA ALA A 166 -16.82 -12.39 -6.60
C ALA A 166 -16.81 -13.59 -7.55
N ILE A 167 -15.83 -14.50 -7.40
CA ILE A 167 -15.73 -15.71 -8.22
C ILE A 167 -16.90 -16.66 -7.98
N LYS A 168 -17.33 -16.83 -6.73
CA LYS A 168 -18.45 -17.70 -6.35
C LYS A 168 -19.83 -17.10 -6.68
N SER A 169 -19.92 -15.78 -6.82
CA SER A 169 -21.17 -15.12 -7.17
C SER A 169 -21.66 -15.56 -8.55
N LYS A 170 -22.96 -15.86 -8.66
CA LYS A 170 -23.66 -16.18 -9.94
C LYS A 170 -23.95 -14.91 -10.79
N ARG A 171 -23.39 -13.74 -10.45
CA ARG A 171 -23.53 -12.55 -11.31
C ARG A 171 -22.92 -12.82 -12.67
N THR A 172 -23.75 -12.85 -13.65
CA THR A 172 -23.40 -12.81 -15.09
C THR A 172 -22.93 -11.41 -15.48
#